data_7bbf1f855f2b018bc1bbc305fa413412
#
_entry.id   7bbf1f855f2b018bc1bbc305fa413412
#
_cell.length_a   1.000
_cell.length_b   1.000
_cell.length_c   1.000
_cell.angle_alpha   90.00
_cell.angle_beta   90.00
_cell.angle_gamma   90.00
#
_symmetry.space_group_name_H-M   'P 1'
#
loop_
_entity.id
_entity.type
_entity.pdbx_description
1 polymer ?
#
loop_
_entity_poly.entity_id
_entity_poly.type
_entity_poly.pdbx_seq_one_letter_code
_entity_poly.pdbx_strand_id
1 'polypeptide(L)'
;MNDQSPRAAFERAVSLLKGGARQEAESLCRDMLERDPGDINFVSLLGSILASRGAHEEAVDLLSRAVKAAPGHAKAREDLGTLLLNLDRAEEALPHLERAQELRPPHAALKSKLSAVYQRLGRSDEAQQLRSEAASLSPTQAKLDEATRLFVKGQFRESEKLAQELVRENPHDVNAALLLARLAMMANCYEDAREILERIVDKQPRFIAAWHDLGTVLKESHEYEEAVATLEKALTLEPENALTHYYHGAALAMAARPAEAVKSYETAVSIDPELPGAHIGLGHVLKTVGDQDGGIAAYRRAIELRPNFGETYYSLANLKTFRFTEQDVEAMSQRLANESLPVECRVHFAFSLGKAFEDQKHYDQAFEHYALANQLHRDTIAYDPVQTGVAHERMRNVFSADYFANQGPESGCQSADPIFIVGLPRSGSTLLEQILASHSLVDGTSELPDISMIAQGLTQPRSGQIFPQCMSDLRESVIRELGEQYLAQTRRHRGHAAFFTDKMPNNFAYVGFIKTILPNAKIIDARRHPMDSCFGCFKQHFAKGQTFTYDLFELGEFY
;
A
#
# COMPACT_ATOMS: atom_id res chain seq x y z
N MET A 1 22.91 28.67 35.46
CA MET A 1 23.10 29.45 34.24
C MET A 1 24.29 28.89 33.50
N ASN A 2 24.08 27.91 32.62
CA ASN A 2 25.17 27.33 31.82
C ASN A 2 25.35 28.20 30.58
N ASP A 3 26.44 28.94 30.54
CA ASP A 3 26.88 29.73 29.37
C ASP A 3 27.35 28.76 28.28
N GLN A 4 26.42 28.19 27.55
CA GLN A 4 26.75 27.36 26.39
C GLN A 4 27.11 28.31 25.25
N SER A 5 28.33 28.27 24.78
CA SER A 5 28.71 29.01 23.58
C SER A 5 27.81 28.60 22.41
N PRO A 6 27.47 29.52 21.46
CA PRO A 6 26.63 29.22 20.30
C PRO A 6 27.09 27.97 19.53
N ARG A 7 28.40 27.74 19.49
CA ARG A 7 29.00 26.55 18.85
C ARG A 7 28.61 25.25 19.59
N ALA A 8 28.68 25.23 20.94
CA ALA A 8 28.35 24.07 21.73
C ALA A 8 26.83 23.76 21.65
N ALA A 9 26.00 24.81 21.62
CA ALA A 9 24.55 24.68 21.42
C ALA A 9 24.23 24.13 20.03
N PHE A 10 24.94 24.58 18.98
CA PHE A 10 24.78 24.06 17.63
C PHE A 10 25.19 22.58 17.51
N GLU A 11 26.36 22.21 18.06
CA GLU A 11 26.82 20.83 18.11
C GLU A 11 25.83 19.92 18.86
N ARG A 12 25.20 20.44 19.93
CA ARG A 12 24.14 19.76 20.66
C ARG A 12 22.86 19.60 19.82
N ALA A 13 22.41 20.65 19.13
CA ALA A 13 21.25 20.57 18.26
C ALA A 13 21.44 19.55 17.14
N VAL A 14 22.63 19.52 16.51
CA VAL A 14 23.00 18.51 15.51
C VAL A 14 23.03 17.10 16.12
N SER A 15 23.54 16.95 17.36
CA SER A 15 23.55 15.66 18.06
C SER A 15 22.14 15.17 18.38
N LEU A 16 21.25 16.06 18.82
CA LEU A 16 19.83 15.76 19.04
C LEU A 16 19.15 15.28 17.76
N LEU A 17 19.40 15.96 16.63
CA LEU A 17 18.88 15.54 15.33
C LEU A 17 19.38 14.15 14.92
N LYS A 18 20.68 13.88 15.09
CA LYS A 18 21.26 12.57 14.85
C LYS A 18 20.71 11.50 15.80
N GLY A 19 20.28 11.92 17.00
CA GLY A 19 19.63 11.10 18.02
C GLY A 19 18.14 10.87 17.80
N GLY A 20 17.51 11.52 16.81
CA GLY A 20 16.07 11.43 16.56
C GLY A 20 15.20 12.38 17.40
N ALA A 21 15.81 13.14 18.34
CA ALA A 21 15.10 14.08 19.21
C ALA A 21 14.83 15.43 18.49
N ARG A 22 13.99 15.40 17.47
CA ARG A 22 13.74 16.56 16.57
C ARG A 22 13.11 17.75 17.27
N GLN A 23 12.12 17.53 18.16
CA GLN A 23 11.47 18.61 18.92
C GLN A 23 12.44 19.33 19.85
N GLU A 24 13.30 18.58 20.54
CA GLU A 24 14.33 19.18 21.39
C GLU A 24 15.35 19.98 20.58
N ALA A 25 15.72 19.47 19.39
CA ALA A 25 16.57 20.20 18.47
C ALA A 25 15.92 21.48 17.96
N GLU A 26 14.62 21.41 17.60
CA GLU A 26 13.84 22.57 17.18
C GLU A 26 13.72 23.61 18.29
N SER A 27 13.33 23.18 19.50
CA SER A 27 13.23 24.08 20.67
C SER A 27 14.58 24.77 20.93
N LEU A 28 15.66 24.01 20.91
CA LEU A 28 17.00 24.58 21.09
C LEU A 28 17.36 25.59 19.99
N CYS A 29 17.01 25.30 18.74
CA CYS A 29 17.23 26.25 17.64
C CYS A 29 16.40 27.52 17.82
N ARG A 30 15.12 27.41 18.20
CA ARG A 30 14.24 28.56 18.47
C ARG A 30 14.75 29.40 19.63
N ASP A 31 15.14 28.78 20.75
CA ASP A 31 15.72 29.46 21.92
C ASP A 31 17.01 30.23 21.57
N MET A 32 17.84 29.66 20.69
CA MET A 32 19.06 30.32 20.24
C MET A 32 18.75 31.48 19.29
N LEU A 33 17.74 31.35 18.43
CA LEU A 33 17.31 32.40 17.52
C LEU A 33 16.53 33.54 18.23
N GLU A 34 15.93 33.29 19.39
CA GLU A 34 15.42 34.36 20.27
C GLU A 34 16.54 35.24 20.79
N ARG A 35 17.73 34.67 21.05
CA ARG A 35 18.89 35.42 21.55
C ARG A 35 19.68 36.10 20.42
N ASP A 36 19.82 35.42 19.31
CA ASP A 36 20.47 35.94 18.10
C ASP A 36 19.67 35.55 16.85
N PRO A 37 18.69 36.39 16.44
CA PRO A 37 17.85 36.15 15.27
C PRO A 37 18.61 36.05 13.95
N GLY A 38 19.87 36.46 13.94
CA GLY A 38 20.74 36.49 12.75
C GLY A 38 21.70 35.30 12.63
N ASP A 39 21.75 34.37 13.62
CA ASP A 39 22.65 33.22 13.51
C ASP A 39 22.20 32.26 12.40
N ILE A 40 22.93 32.36 11.29
CA ILE A 40 22.63 31.65 10.04
C ILE A 40 22.69 30.14 10.16
N ASN A 41 23.51 29.62 11.10
CA ASN A 41 23.63 28.18 11.30
C ASN A 41 22.36 27.61 11.93
N PHE A 42 21.82 28.30 12.95
CA PHE A 42 20.56 27.90 13.57
C PHE A 42 19.36 28.13 12.66
N VAL A 43 19.34 29.23 11.87
CA VAL A 43 18.29 29.47 10.88
C VAL A 43 18.29 28.35 9.82
N SER A 44 19.44 27.98 9.28
CA SER A 44 19.57 26.91 8.29
C SER A 44 19.18 25.55 8.89
N LEU A 45 19.61 25.28 10.12
CA LEU A 45 19.27 24.03 10.81
C LEU A 45 17.78 23.93 11.11
N LEU A 46 17.18 24.99 11.63
CA LEU A 46 15.74 25.07 11.90
C LEU A 46 14.92 24.93 10.60
N GLY A 47 15.34 25.59 9.51
CA GLY A 47 14.71 25.44 8.21
C GLY A 47 14.72 23.99 7.72
N SER A 48 15.83 23.29 7.91
CA SER A 48 15.93 21.86 7.55
C SER A 48 15.03 20.97 8.44
N ILE A 49 14.90 21.28 9.73
CA ILE A 49 14.00 20.59 10.67
C ILE A 49 12.54 20.78 10.23
N LEU A 50 12.14 22.02 9.99
CA LEU A 50 10.77 22.37 9.57
C LEU A 50 10.41 21.73 8.23
N ALA A 51 11.33 21.72 7.26
CA ALA A 51 11.15 21.02 6.00
C ALA A 51 10.91 19.51 6.20
N SER A 52 11.63 18.89 7.13
CA SER A 52 11.45 17.46 7.45
C SER A 52 10.14 17.14 8.20
N ARG A 53 9.50 18.15 8.78
CA ARG A 53 8.20 18.07 9.47
C ARG A 53 7.00 18.35 8.57
N GLY A 54 7.22 18.70 7.31
CA GLY A 54 6.14 19.13 6.42
C GLY A 54 5.76 20.60 6.53
N ALA A 55 6.38 21.39 7.43
CA ALA A 55 6.14 22.83 7.56
C ALA A 55 6.89 23.60 6.44
N HIS A 56 6.54 23.31 5.20
CA HIS A 56 7.32 23.71 4.03
C HIS A 56 7.38 25.21 3.81
N GLU A 57 6.26 25.92 3.96
CA GLU A 57 6.23 27.37 3.74
C GLU A 57 7.01 28.13 4.82
N GLU A 58 6.91 27.69 6.09
CA GLU A 58 7.72 28.26 7.18
C GLU A 58 9.22 28.02 6.95
N ALA A 59 9.59 26.82 6.47
CA ALA A 59 10.94 26.48 6.12
C ALA A 59 11.48 27.33 4.94
N VAL A 60 10.66 27.55 3.89
CA VAL A 60 11.02 28.40 2.75
C VAL A 60 11.25 29.86 3.20
N ASP A 61 10.34 30.42 4.02
CA ASP A 61 10.51 31.79 4.54
C ASP A 61 11.80 31.90 5.36
N LEU A 62 12.01 30.98 6.27
CA LEU A 62 13.17 30.99 7.16
C LEU A 62 14.50 30.86 6.37
N LEU A 63 14.60 29.90 5.46
CA LEU A 63 15.79 29.73 4.61
C LEU A 63 15.99 30.90 3.64
N SER A 64 14.91 31.50 3.13
CA SER A 64 14.98 32.70 2.31
C SER A 64 15.54 33.90 3.08
N ARG A 65 15.13 34.07 4.33
CA ARG A 65 15.71 35.09 5.23
C ARG A 65 17.17 34.82 5.50
N ALA A 66 17.56 33.54 5.72
CA ALA A 66 18.96 33.14 5.87
C ALA A 66 19.80 33.52 4.67
N VAL A 67 19.32 33.22 3.47
CA VAL A 67 20.02 33.52 2.21
C VAL A 67 20.10 35.04 1.97
N LYS A 68 19.09 35.81 2.35
CA LYS A 68 19.13 37.30 2.29
C LYS A 68 20.14 37.90 3.25
N ALA A 69 20.20 37.38 4.49
CA ALA A 69 21.14 37.86 5.52
C ALA A 69 22.60 37.48 5.19
N ALA A 70 22.84 36.31 4.64
CA ALA A 70 24.16 35.86 4.22
C ALA A 70 24.17 35.30 2.78
N PRO A 71 24.26 36.15 1.77
CA PRO A 71 24.20 35.73 0.37
C PRO A 71 25.33 34.76 -0.05
N GLY A 72 26.44 34.72 0.68
CA GLY A 72 27.58 33.80 0.46
C GLY A 72 27.46 32.47 1.22
N HIS A 73 26.38 32.21 1.98
CA HIS A 73 26.24 30.96 2.74
C HIS A 73 25.76 29.81 1.84
N ALA A 74 26.69 29.05 1.30
CA ALA A 74 26.42 28.01 0.30
C ALA A 74 25.44 26.93 0.78
N LYS A 75 25.53 26.52 2.07
CA LYS A 75 24.64 25.47 2.62
C LYS A 75 23.19 25.94 2.69
N ALA A 76 22.92 27.16 3.18
CA ALA A 76 21.55 27.68 3.25
C ALA A 76 20.92 27.80 1.85
N ARG A 77 21.73 28.19 0.82
CA ARG A 77 21.27 28.21 -0.57
C ARG A 77 20.96 26.83 -1.10
N GLU A 78 21.83 25.84 -0.81
CA GLU A 78 21.61 24.46 -1.22
C GLU A 78 20.35 23.89 -0.56
N ASP A 79 20.13 24.17 0.74
CA ASP A 79 18.95 23.70 1.47
C ASP A 79 17.67 24.34 0.93
N LEU A 80 17.67 25.66 0.70
CA LEU A 80 16.52 26.35 0.11
C LEU A 80 16.22 25.84 -1.30
N GLY A 81 17.24 25.75 -2.16
CA GLY A 81 17.06 25.24 -3.52
C GLY A 81 16.60 23.78 -3.55
N THR A 82 17.06 22.95 -2.61
CA THR A 82 16.60 21.57 -2.47
C THR A 82 15.12 21.51 -2.03
N LEU A 83 14.74 22.32 -1.06
CA LEU A 83 13.35 22.41 -0.59
C LEU A 83 12.41 22.86 -1.71
N LEU A 84 12.76 23.93 -2.42
CA LEU A 84 12.00 24.44 -3.57
C LEU A 84 11.86 23.40 -4.69
N LEU A 85 12.93 22.64 -4.96
CA LEU A 85 12.89 21.54 -5.94
C LEU A 85 11.90 20.43 -5.51
N ASN A 86 11.88 20.09 -4.22
CA ASN A 86 10.96 19.09 -3.68
C ASN A 86 9.50 19.56 -3.72
N LEU A 87 9.26 20.87 -3.63
CA LEU A 87 7.96 21.51 -3.77
C LEU A 87 7.55 21.78 -5.23
N ASP A 88 8.29 21.21 -6.19
CA ASP A 88 8.08 21.39 -7.65
C ASP A 88 8.21 22.84 -8.14
N ARG A 89 8.91 23.69 -7.37
CA ARG A 89 9.20 25.10 -7.69
C ARG A 89 10.58 25.23 -8.33
N ALA A 90 10.78 24.55 -9.47
CA ALA A 90 12.09 24.40 -10.11
C ALA A 90 12.69 25.74 -10.58
N GLU A 91 11.87 26.67 -11.09
CA GLU A 91 12.32 27.99 -11.52
C GLU A 91 12.94 28.81 -10.37
N GLU A 92 12.35 28.71 -9.18
CA GLU A 92 12.85 29.39 -7.99
C GLU A 92 14.06 28.65 -7.38
N ALA A 93 14.13 27.33 -7.50
CA ALA A 93 15.24 26.52 -6.99
C ALA A 93 16.56 26.81 -7.73
N LEU A 94 16.48 27.05 -9.05
CA LEU A 94 17.64 27.16 -9.95
C LEU A 94 18.68 28.18 -9.45
N PRO A 95 18.36 29.46 -9.23
CA PRO A 95 19.36 30.47 -8.87
C PRO A 95 20.02 30.19 -7.52
N HIS A 96 19.34 29.49 -6.62
CA HIS A 96 19.91 29.13 -5.33
C HIS A 96 20.94 27.99 -5.47
N LEU A 97 20.64 26.96 -6.25
CA LEU A 97 21.54 25.83 -6.45
C LEU A 97 22.74 26.20 -7.34
N GLU A 98 22.55 27.03 -8.38
CA GLU A 98 23.65 27.54 -9.18
C GLU A 98 24.62 28.37 -8.33
N ARG A 99 24.08 29.26 -7.49
CA ARG A 99 24.93 30.07 -6.62
C ARG A 99 25.62 29.23 -5.54
N ALA A 100 24.97 28.17 -5.05
CA ALA A 100 25.60 27.22 -4.12
C ALA A 100 26.77 26.48 -4.79
N GLN A 101 26.66 26.14 -6.07
CA GLN A 101 27.74 25.52 -6.86
C GLN A 101 28.95 26.46 -7.07
N GLU A 102 28.71 27.73 -7.26
CA GLU A 102 29.80 28.73 -7.39
C GLU A 102 30.57 28.91 -6.07
N LEU A 103 29.89 28.77 -4.94
CA LEU A 103 30.41 29.02 -3.58
C LEU A 103 31.15 27.83 -2.97
N ARG A 104 31.07 26.65 -3.57
CA ARG A 104 31.66 25.41 -3.08
C ARG A 104 32.46 24.68 -4.15
N PRO A 105 33.42 23.84 -3.73
CA PRO A 105 34.04 22.89 -4.65
C PRO A 105 32.97 22.00 -5.30
N PRO A 106 33.14 21.62 -6.57
CA PRO A 106 32.21 20.74 -7.26
C PRO A 106 32.03 19.42 -6.50
N HIS A 107 30.78 19.03 -6.20
CA HIS A 107 30.46 17.73 -5.60
C HIS A 107 29.24 17.10 -6.29
N ALA A 108 29.24 15.80 -6.39
CA ALA A 108 28.28 15.03 -7.18
C ALA A 108 26.80 15.32 -6.78
N ALA A 109 26.52 15.38 -5.47
CA ALA A 109 25.16 15.58 -4.98
C ALA A 109 24.54 16.91 -5.45
N LEU A 110 25.30 18.03 -5.45
CA LEU A 110 24.78 19.31 -5.91
C LEU A 110 24.56 19.31 -7.42
N LYS A 111 25.47 18.68 -8.19
CA LYS A 111 25.29 18.52 -9.64
C LYS A 111 24.07 17.66 -9.98
N SER A 112 23.80 16.61 -9.23
CA SER A 112 22.59 15.79 -9.38
C SER A 112 21.31 16.60 -9.12
N LYS A 113 21.31 17.46 -8.08
CA LYS A 113 20.17 18.36 -7.78
C LYS A 113 19.95 19.37 -8.91
N LEU A 114 21.02 20.01 -9.39
CA LEU A 114 20.93 20.92 -10.54
C LEU A 114 20.43 20.22 -11.80
N SER A 115 20.93 19.01 -12.08
CA SER A 115 20.42 18.20 -13.20
C SER A 115 18.91 17.93 -13.07
N ALA A 116 18.41 17.65 -11.87
CA ALA A 116 16.98 17.46 -11.63
C ALA A 116 16.17 18.74 -11.88
N VAL A 117 16.69 19.91 -11.46
CA VAL A 117 16.06 21.20 -11.75
C VAL A 117 16.00 21.46 -13.26
N TYR A 118 17.11 21.33 -13.98
CA TYR A 118 17.13 21.52 -15.43
C TYR A 118 16.20 20.54 -16.17
N GLN A 119 16.09 19.30 -15.68
CA GLN A 119 15.16 18.32 -16.25
C GLN A 119 13.70 18.78 -16.12
N ARG A 120 13.30 19.33 -14.94
CA ARG A 120 11.96 19.87 -14.73
C ARG A 120 11.66 21.12 -15.54
N LEU A 121 12.68 21.90 -15.84
CA LEU A 121 12.59 23.09 -16.70
C LEU A 121 12.63 22.76 -18.20
N GLY A 122 12.68 21.47 -18.59
CA GLY A 122 12.75 21.04 -19.99
C GLY A 122 14.13 21.26 -20.65
N ARG A 123 15.15 21.66 -19.89
CA ARG A 123 16.51 21.92 -20.35
C ARG A 123 17.34 20.64 -20.35
N SER A 124 17.00 19.72 -21.24
CA SER A 124 17.52 18.36 -21.25
C SER A 124 19.01 18.22 -21.46
N ASP A 125 19.61 19.10 -22.28
CA ASP A 125 21.04 19.03 -22.60
C ASP A 125 21.90 19.40 -21.38
N GLU A 126 21.55 20.49 -20.69
CA GLU A 126 22.25 20.90 -19.46
C GLU A 126 22.04 19.88 -18.33
N ALA A 127 20.85 19.33 -18.24
CA ALA A 127 20.58 18.25 -17.28
C ALA A 127 21.46 17.02 -17.54
N GLN A 128 21.64 16.64 -18.80
CA GLN A 128 22.49 15.52 -19.21
C GLN A 128 23.98 15.79 -18.95
N GLN A 129 24.44 17.01 -19.23
CA GLN A 129 25.83 17.43 -18.97
C GLN A 129 26.13 17.32 -17.45
N LEU A 130 25.33 17.95 -16.62
CA LEU A 130 25.51 17.92 -15.16
C LEU A 130 25.44 16.50 -14.58
N ARG A 131 24.62 15.65 -15.16
CA ARG A 131 24.54 14.23 -14.79
C ARG A 131 25.84 13.50 -15.10
N SER A 132 26.39 13.74 -16.28
CA SER A 132 27.70 13.18 -16.69
C SER A 132 28.84 13.66 -15.77
N GLU A 133 28.85 14.95 -15.43
CA GLU A 133 29.82 15.51 -14.50
C GLU A 133 29.66 14.97 -13.07
N ALA A 134 28.45 14.81 -12.58
CA ALA A 134 28.18 14.17 -11.28
C ALA A 134 28.65 12.70 -11.27
N ALA A 135 28.40 11.98 -12.35
CA ALA A 135 28.85 10.59 -12.51
C ALA A 135 30.37 10.46 -12.47
N SER A 136 31.09 11.39 -13.06
CA SER A 136 32.56 11.39 -13.04
C SER A 136 33.13 11.65 -11.63
N LEU A 137 32.41 12.43 -10.80
CA LEU A 137 32.81 12.74 -9.42
C LEU A 137 32.49 11.61 -8.42
N SER A 138 31.46 10.83 -8.70
CA SER A 138 31.04 9.71 -7.87
C SER A 138 30.40 8.60 -8.72
N PRO A 139 31.19 7.71 -9.31
CA PRO A 139 30.67 6.67 -10.20
C PRO A 139 29.68 5.72 -9.51
N THR A 140 29.92 5.37 -8.26
CA THR A 140 29.03 4.50 -7.45
C THR A 140 27.66 5.16 -7.22
N GLN A 141 27.66 6.45 -6.82
CA GLN A 141 26.42 7.19 -6.63
C GLN A 141 25.66 7.36 -7.96
N ALA A 142 26.36 7.61 -9.05
CA ALA A 142 25.76 7.72 -10.37
C ALA A 142 25.10 6.40 -10.82
N LYS A 143 25.72 5.26 -10.55
CA LYS A 143 25.11 3.94 -10.79
C LYS A 143 23.85 3.74 -9.94
N LEU A 144 23.86 4.14 -8.66
CA LEU A 144 22.70 4.05 -7.78
C LEU A 144 21.56 4.96 -8.24
N ASP A 145 21.85 6.20 -8.61
CA ASP A 145 20.88 7.15 -9.14
C ASP A 145 20.25 6.62 -10.44
N GLU A 146 21.05 6.01 -11.31
CA GLU A 146 20.58 5.37 -12.54
C GLU A 146 19.69 4.17 -12.24
N ALA A 147 20.11 3.27 -11.34
CA ALA A 147 19.32 2.12 -10.93
C ALA A 147 17.96 2.55 -10.34
N THR A 148 17.97 3.58 -9.48
CA THR A 148 16.75 4.16 -8.89
C THR A 148 15.84 4.77 -9.97
N ARG A 149 16.41 5.47 -10.95
CA ARG A 149 15.65 6.04 -12.07
C ARG A 149 15.00 4.97 -12.93
N LEU A 150 15.70 3.88 -13.20
CA LEU A 150 15.18 2.74 -13.94
C LEU A 150 14.03 2.07 -13.17
N PHE A 151 14.16 1.95 -11.85
CA PHE A 151 13.09 1.46 -10.95
C PHE A 151 11.83 2.31 -11.09
N VAL A 152 11.95 3.63 -10.98
CA VAL A 152 10.79 4.56 -11.10
C VAL A 152 10.15 4.49 -12.50
N LYS A 153 10.93 4.20 -13.55
CA LYS A 153 10.42 4.01 -14.92
C LYS A 153 9.80 2.64 -15.17
N GLY A 154 9.77 1.74 -14.19
CA GLY A 154 9.29 0.38 -14.34
C GLY A 154 10.25 -0.56 -15.10
N GLN A 155 11.49 -0.13 -15.37
CA GLN A 155 12.54 -0.93 -16.01
C GLN A 155 13.26 -1.79 -14.95
N PHE A 156 12.50 -2.71 -14.35
CA PHE A 156 12.95 -3.43 -13.16
C PHE A 156 14.16 -4.34 -13.39
N ARG A 157 14.29 -5.00 -14.56
CA ARG A 157 15.41 -5.90 -14.87
C ARG A 157 16.74 -5.16 -14.95
N GLU A 158 16.76 -4.00 -15.62
CA GLU A 158 17.94 -3.16 -15.76
C GLU A 158 18.32 -2.54 -14.40
N SER A 159 17.33 -2.10 -13.62
CA SER A 159 17.54 -1.60 -12.26
C SER A 159 18.18 -2.66 -11.37
N GLU A 160 17.64 -3.88 -11.39
CA GLU A 160 18.13 -5.01 -10.60
C GLU A 160 19.61 -5.34 -10.92
N LYS A 161 19.96 -5.39 -12.20
CA LYS A 161 21.33 -5.65 -12.63
C LYS A 161 22.31 -4.64 -12.03
N LEU A 162 21.99 -3.35 -12.10
CA LEU A 162 22.85 -2.30 -11.53
C LEU A 162 22.91 -2.36 -10.01
N ALA A 163 21.78 -2.63 -9.34
CA ALA A 163 21.74 -2.75 -7.89
C ALA A 163 22.55 -3.98 -7.41
N GLN A 164 22.48 -5.11 -8.11
CA GLN A 164 23.31 -6.29 -7.82
C GLN A 164 24.80 -6.03 -8.04
N GLU A 165 25.17 -5.29 -9.07
CA GLU A 165 26.56 -4.87 -9.30
C GLU A 165 27.06 -4.00 -8.13
N LEU A 166 26.26 -3.01 -7.69
CA LEU A 166 26.59 -2.14 -6.57
C LEU A 166 26.79 -2.91 -5.26
N VAL A 167 25.90 -3.85 -4.95
CA VAL A 167 26.02 -4.70 -3.74
C VAL A 167 27.22 -5.64 -3.83
N ARG A 168 27.60 -6.13 -5.02
CA ARG A 168 28.83 -6.91 -5.22
C ARG A 168 30.09 -6.06 -5.01
N GLU A 169 30.11 -4.83 -5.53
CA GLU A 169 31.21 -3.88 -5.37
C GLU A 169 31.35 -3.44 -3.90
N ASN A 170 30.21 -3.21 -3.21
CA ASN A 170 30.16 -2.82 -1.80
C ASN A 170 29.00 -3.52 -1.06
N PRO A 171 29.24 -4.66 -0.40
CA PRO A 171 28.21 -5.39 0.35
C PRO A 171 27.64 -4.63 1.58
N HIS A 172 28.20 -3.46 1.90
CA HIS A 172 27.71 -2.59 2.97
C HIS A 172 26.92 -1.38 2.47
N ASP A 173 26.68 -1.29 1.17
CA ASP A 173 25.83 -0.22 0.61
C ASP A 173 24.36 -0.51 0.88
N VAL A 174 23.86 0.09 1.95
CA VAL A 174 22.45 -0.10 2.38
C VAL A 174 21.44 0.47 1.39
N ASN A 175 21.80 1.49 0.61
CA ASN A 175 20.87 2.07 -0.38
C ASN A 175 20.70 1.14 -1.58
N ALA A 176 21.79 0.54 -2.05
CA ALA A 176 21.74 -0.48 -3.10
C ALA A 176 21.00 -1.74 -2.62
N ALA A 177 21.24 -2.18 -1.37
CA ALA A 177 20.53 -3.30 -0.78
C ALA A 177 19.03 -3.00 -0.60
N LEU A 178 18.65 -1.79 -0.16
CA LEU A 178 17.26 -1.37 -0.06
C LEU A 178 16.56 -1.39 -1.43
N LEU A 179 17.26 -0.93 -2.48
CA LEU A 179 16.71 -0.97 -3.85
C LEU A 179 16.46 -2.42 -4.29
N LEU A 180 17.37 -3.36 -3.98
CA LEU A 180 17.16 -4.78 -4.27
C LEU A 180 15.96 -5.35 -3.52
N ALA A 181 15.81 -5.01 -2.23
CA ALA A 181 14.64 -5.42 -1.46
C ALA A 181 13.33 -4.90 -2.09
N ARG A 182 13.29 -3.65 -2.52
CA ARG A 182 12.12 -3.07 -3.20
C ARG A 182 11.83 -3.73 -4.55
N LEU A 183 12.85 -4.09 -5.31
CA LEU A 183 12.71 -4.86 -6.55
C LEU A 183 12.14 -6.25 -6.29
N ALA A 184 12.61 -6.94 -5.23
CA ALA A 184 12.07 -8.22 -4.79
C ALA A 184 10.58 -8.10 -4.37
N MET A 185 10.20 -7.00 -3.65
CA MET A 185 8.81 -6.70 -3.32
C MET A 185 7.94 -6.55 -4.58
N MET A 186 8.44 -5.82 -5.59
CA MET A 186 7.73 -5.65 -6.87
C MET A 186 7.55 -6.96 -7.64
N ALA A 187 8.47 -7.91 -7.45
CA ALA A 187 8.39 -9.26 -8.01
C ALA A 187 7.58 -10.24 -7.15
N ASN A 188 7.00 -9.79 -6.02
CA ASN A 188 6.33 -10.59 -4.98
C ASN A 188 7.24 -11.66 -4.34
N CYS A 189 8.56 -11.48 -4.40
CA CYS A 189 9.55 -12.32 -3.72
C CYS A 189 9.75 -11.80 -2.27
N TYR A 190 8.71 -11.94 -1.44
CA TYR A 190 8.68 -11.33 -0.11
C TYR A 190 9.71 -11.91 0.86
N GLU A 191 10.02 -13.21 0.76
CA GLU A 191 11.06 -13.84 1.60
C GLU A 191 12.45 -13.25 1.32
N ASP A 192 12.82 -13.09 0.05
CA ASP A 192 14.10 -12.47 -0.32
C ASP A 192 14.17 -11.01 0.14
N ALA A 193 13.08 -10.27 -0.03
CA ALA A 193 12.98 -8.89 0.44
C ALA A 193 13.14 -8.80 1.96
N ARG A 194 12.47 -9.69 2.72
CA ARG A 194 12.56 -9.79 4.17
C ARG A 194 14.00 -10.02 4.62
N GLU A 195 14.68 -11.03 4.07
CA GLU A 195 16.07 -11.37 4.44
C GLU A 195 17.02 -10.18 4.23
N ILE A 196 16.85 -9.45 3.12
CA ILE A 196 17.68 -8.26 2.84
C ILE A 196 17.38 -7.15 3.86
N LEU A 197 16.09 -6.87 4.14
CA LEU A 197 15.67 -5.79 5.02
C LEU A 197 16.06 -6.06 6.49
N GLU A 198 15.89 -7.29 6.97
CA GLU A 198 16.34 -7.70 8.33
C GLU A 198 17.84 -7.47 8.48
N ARG A 199 18.65 -7.84 7.49
CA ARG A 199 20.11 -7.56 7.51
C ARG A 199 20.43 -6.06 7.53
N ILE A 200 19.62 -5.23 6.87
CA ILE A 200 19.81 -3.77 6.88
C ILE A 200 19.49 -3.22 8.28
N VAL A 201 18.35 -3.56 8.86
CA VAL A 201 17.92 -3.01 10.17
C VAL A 201 18.81 -3.50 11.31
N ASP A 202 19.37 -4.71 11.21
CA ASP A 202 20.35 -5.22 12.18
C ASP A 202 21.66 -4.44 12.14
N LYS A 203 22.17 -4.12 10.95
CA LYS A 203 23.44 -3.41 10.78
C LYS A 203 23.31 -1.91 10.97
N GLN A 204 22.18 -1.34 10.57
CA GLN A 204 21.89 0.09 10.64
C GLN A 204 20.48 0.34 11.21
N PRO A 205 20.28 0.13 12.51
CA PRO A 205 18.96 0.25 13.15
C PRO A 205 18.30 1.62 12.96
N ARG A 206 19.06 2.68 12.72
CA ARG A 206 18.53 4.04 12.48
C ARG A 206 18.14 4.32 11.02
N PHE A 207 18.25 3.34 10.14
CA PHE A 207 17.83 3.50 8.75
C PHE A 207 16.33 3.23 8.60
N ILE A 208 15.52 4.19 9.00
CA ILE A 208 14.06 4.08 9.16
C ILE A 208 13.34 3.60 7.89
N ALA A 209 13.85 3.96 6.69
CA ALA A 209 13.27 3.49 5.44
C ALA A 209 13.24 1.95 5.33
N ALA A 210 14.24 1.25 5.86
CA ALA A 210 14.25 -0.21 5.86
C ALA A 210 13.21 -0.80 6.81
N TRP A 211 12.92 -0.16 7.94
CA TRP A 211 11.85 -0.58 8.85
C TRP A 211 10.47 -0.42 8.20
N HIS A 212 10.24 0.66 7.44
CA HIS A 212 8.99 0.85 6.69
C HIS A 212 8.79 -0.25 5.64
N ASP A 213 9.83 -0.53 4.86
CA ASP A 213 9.77 -1.54 3.82
C ASP A 213 9.62 -2.94 4.44
N LEU A 214 10.29 -3.24 5.57
CA LEU A 214 10.14 -4.50 6.32
C LEU A 214 8.71 -4.66 6.88
N GLY A 215 8.16 -3.62 7.50
CA GLY A 215 6.76 -3.62 7.94
C GLY A 215 5.78 -3.85 6.79
N THR A 216 6.09 -3.30 5.61
CA THR A 216 5.29 -3.53 4.40
C THR A 216 5.40 -4.98 3.91
N VAL A 217 6.61 -5.55 3.87
CA VAL A 217 6.82 -6.96 3.48
C VAL A 217 6.06 -7.90 4.41
N LEU A 218 6.20 -7.73 5.73
CA LEU A 218 5.51 -8.55 6.72
C LEU A 218 3.98 -8.44 6.57
N LYS A 219 3.46 -7.25 6.29
CA LYS A 219 2.04 -7.03 6.01
C LYS A 219 1.58 -7.77 4.74
N GLU A 220 2.34 -7.72 3.66
CA GLU A 220 2.00 -8.44 2.41
C GLU A 220 2.15 -9.97 2.56
N SER A 221 3.03 -10.43 3.45
CA SER A 221 3.15 -11.84 3.86
C SER A 221 2.07 -12.29 4.86
N HIS A 222 1.11 -11.42 5.20
CA HIS A 222 0.05 -11.67 6.19
C HIS A 222 0.53 -11.87 7.64
N GLU A 223 1.75 -11.46 7.95
CA GLU A 223 2.35 -11.50 9.29
C GLU A 223 2.09 -10.16 10.03
N TYR A 224 0.82 -9.86 10.25
CA TYR A 224 0.37 -8.53 10.67
C TYR A 224 0.87 -8.10 12.06
N GLU A 225 0.87 -9.00 13.04
CA GLU A 225 1.36 -8.67 14.38
C GLU A 225 2.88 -8.44 14.39
N GLU A 226 3.63 -9.17 13.55
CA GLU A 226 5.07 -8.96 13.41
C GLU A 226 5.37 -7.62 12.69
N ALA A 227 4.54 -7.25 11.71
CA ALA A 227 4.59 -5.93 11.08
C ALA A 227 4.38 -4.81 12.10
N VAL A 228 3.38 -4.95 12.99
CA VAL A 228 3.11 -3.99 14.08
C VAL A 228 4.33 -3.88 14.99
N ALA A 229 4.84 -5.00 15.51
CA ALA A 229 6.00 -5.01 16.41
C ALA A 229 7.27 -4.41 15.76
N THR A 230 7.44 -4.64 14.46
CA THR A 230 8.55 -4.06 13.67
C THR A 230 8.45 -2.54 13.58
N LEU A 231 7.26 -2.02 13.33
CA LEU A 231 7.04 -0.57 13.23
C LEU A 231 7.04 0.12 14.59
N GLU A 232 6.63 -0.57 15.67
CA GLU A 232 6.81 -0.09 17.05
C GLU A 232 8.30 0.11 17.39
N LYS A 233 9.19 -0.79 16.95
CA LYS A 233 10.64 -0.58 17.09
C LYS A 233 11.10 0.68 16.35
N ALA A 234 10.61 0.90 15.13
CA ALA A 234 10.91 2.13 14.38
C ALA A 234 10.42 3.39 15.12
N LEU A 235 9.24 3.34 15.75
CA LEU A 235 8.71 4.44 16.56
C LEU A 235 9.52 4.70 17.83
N THR A 236 10.16 3.67 18.42
CA THR A 236 11.10 3.90 19.55
C THR A 236 12.36 4.66 19.11
N LEU A 237 12.76 4.55 17.84
CA LEU A 237 13.93 5.23 17.28
C LEU A 237 13.60 6.67 16.83
N GLU A 238 12.43 6.86 16.24
CA GLU A 238 11.93 8.16 15.76
C GLU A 238 10.44 8.33 16.11
N PRO A 239 10.11 8.73 17.35
CA PRO A 239 8.71 8.86 17.81
C PRO A 239 7.89 9.89 17.04
N GLU A 240 8.54 10.88 16.44
CA GLU A 240 7.91 11.99 15.71
C GLU A 240 8.01 11.83 14.18
N ASN A 241 8.07 10.62 13.70
CA ASN A 241 8.09 10.36 12.27
C ASN A 241 6.67 10.06 11.78
N ALA A 242 6.02 11.02 11.11
CA ALA A 242 4.65 10.90 10.60
C ALA A 242 4.49 9.66 9.68
N LEU A 243 5.50 9.39 8.84
CA LEU A 243 5.45 8.27 7.92
C LEU A 243 5.51 6.92 8.65
N THR A 244 6.28 6.83 9.76
CA THR A 244 6.29 5.61 10.60
C THR A 244 4.94 5.38 11.26
N HIS A 245 4.29 6.42 11.79
CA HIS A 245 2.93 6.33 12.33
C HIS A 245 1.91 5.92 11.26
N TYR A 246 2.06 6.42 10.02
CA TYR A 246 1.22 6.00 8.90
C TYR A 246 1.36 4.49 8.62
N TYR A 247 2.59 3.96 8.49
CA TYR A 247 2.81 2.53 8.26
C TYR A 247 2.34 1.67 9.45
N HIS A 248 2.56 2.14 10.67
CA HIS A 248 2.08 1.47 11.89
C HIS A 248 0.55 1.42 11.93
N GLY A 249 -0.14 2.51 11.59
CA GLY A 249 -1.59 2.53 11.44
C GLY A 249 -2.10 1.53 10.41
N ALA A 250 -1.39 1.41 9.27
CA ALA A 250 -1.73 0.45 8.22
C ALA A 250 -1.55 -1.01 8.70
N ALA A 251 -0.46 -1.32 9.42
CA ALA A 251 -0.25 -2.65 10.00
C ALA A 251 -1.31 -3.00 11.06
N LEU A 252 -1.64 -2.08 11.96
CA LEU A 252 -2.70 -2.25 12.97
C LEU A 252 -4.08 -2.48 12.35
N ALA A 253 -4.40 -1.77 11.27
CA ALA A 253 -5.66 -1.97 10.56
C ALA A 253 -5.76 -3.39 9.97
N MET A 254 -4.67 -3.90 9.41
CA MET A 254 -4.60 -5.28 8.88
C MET A 254 -4.58 -6.33 10.00
N ALA A 255 -4.03 -6.01 11.17
CA ALA A 255 -4.07 -6.84 12.37
C ALA A 255 -5.44 -6.85 13.08
N ALA A 256 -6.49 -6.27 12.46
CA ALA A 256 -7.82 -6.13 13.03
C ALA A 256 -7.86 -5.35 14.36
N ARG A 257 -6.96 -4.37 14.52
CA ARG A 257 -6.86 -3.45 15.68
C ARG A 257 -7.25 -2.02 15.28
N PRO A 258 -8.47 -1.77 14.77
CA PRO A 258 -8.83 -0.49 14.14
C PRO A 258 -8.81 0.69 15.12
N ALA A 259 -9.15 0.49 16.39
CA ALA A 259 -9.12 1.57 17.39
C ALA A 259 -7.71 2.09 17.68
N GLU A 260 -6.69 1.23 17.58
CA GLU A 260 -5.29 1.62 17.72
C GLU A 260 -4.75 2.23 16.42
N ALA A 261 -5.21 1.72 15.28
CA ALA A 261 -4.89 2.30 13.98
C ALA A 261 -5.38 3.74 13.86
N VAL A 262 -6.58 4.07 14.38
CA VAL A 262 -7.07 5.47 14.45
C VAL A 262 -6.05 6.36 15.14
N LYS A 263 -5.58 5.99 16.34
CA LYS A 263 -4.60 6.79 17.09
C LYS A 263 -3.30 7.01 16.32
N SER A 264 -2.79 5.96 15.66
CA SER A 264 -1.57 6.07 14.86
C SER A 264 -1.74 7.01 13.67
N TYR A 265 -2.85 6.92 12.95
CA TYR A 265 -3.13 7.82 11.85
C TYR A 265 -3.39 9.27 12.33
N GLU A 266 -4.11 9.47 13.43
CA GLU A 266 -4.28 10.79 14.05
C GLU A 266 -2.95 11.42 14.44
N THR A 267 -2.03 10.62 14.99
CA THR A 267 -0.67 11.08 15.29
C THR A 267 0.07 11.43 13.99
N ALA A 268 -0.03 10.60 12.95
CA ALA A 268 0.60 10.88 11.66
C ALA A 268 0.13 12.22 11.07
N VAL A 269 -1.18 12.47 11.02
CA VAL A 269 -1.74 13.73 10.48
C VAL A 269 -1.52 14.92 11.39
N SER A 270 -1.31 14.73 12.70
CA SER A 270 -0.94 15.81 13.61
C SER A 270 0.51 16.26 13.42
N ILE A 271 1.40 15.33 13.10
CA ILE A 271 2.83 15.62 12.82
C ILE A 271 2.99 16.18 11.41
N ASP A 272 2.36 15.56 10.42
CA ASP A 272 2.35 16.02 9.02
C ASP A 272 0.91 16.08 8.46
N PRO A 273 0.27 17.26 8.55
CA PRO A 273 -1.08 17.47 8.03
C PRO A 273 -1.20 17.37 6.50
N GLU A 274 -0.07 17.39 5.78
CA GLU A 274 -0.02 17.30 4.33
C GLU A 274 0.31 15.90 3.81
N LEU A 275 0.23 14.87 4.66
CA LEU A 275 0.44 13.47 4.29
C LEU A 275 -0.87 12.82 3.79
N PRO A 276 -1.14 12.75 2.47
CA PRO A 276 -2.44 12.30 1.95
C PRO A 276 -2.75 10.85 2.32
N GLY A 277 -1.73 9.98 2.33
CA GLY A 277 -1.87 8.56 2.68
C GLY A 277 -2.40 8.35 4.11
N ALA A 278 -1.97 9.20 5.07
CA ALA A 278 -2.44 9.12 6.44
C ALA A 278 -3.92 9.52 6.55
N HIS A 279 -4.36 10.54 5.81
CA HIS A 279 -5.77 10.93 5.75
C HIS A 279 -6.64 9.85 5.11
N ILE A 280 -6.17 9.18 4.04
CA ILE A 280 -6.89 8.06 3.43
C ILE A 280 -7.01 6.89 4.41
N GLY A 281 -5.90 6.49 5.04
CA GLY A 281 -5.88 5.43 6.05
C GLY A 281 -6.77 5.75 7.24
N LEU A 282 -6.74 6.98 7.74
CA LEU A 282 -7.63 7.46 8.80
C LEU A 282 -9.10 7.33 8.38
N GLY A 283 -9.45 7.75 7.16
CA GLY A 283 -10.80 7.61 6.62
C GLY A 283 -11.28 6.16 6.61
N HIS A 284 -10.42 5.21 6.20
CA HIS A 284 -10.75 3.79 6.19
C HIS A 284 -11.01 3.23 7.59
N VAL A 285 -10.15 3.55 8.56
CA VAL A 285 -10.31 3.00 9.93
C VAL A 285 -11.44 3.67 10.70
N LEU A 286 -11.68 4.97 10.52
CA LEU A 286 -12.84 5.67 11.12
C LEU A 286 -14.16 5.08 10.63
N LYS A 287 -14.28 4.82 9.32
CA LYS A 287 -15.41 4.06 8.76
C LYS A 287 -15.58 2.70 9.45
N THR A 288 -14.48 1.97 9.69
CA THR A 288 -14.51 0.63 10.28
C THR A 288 -14.98 0.67 11.74
N VAL A 289 -14.58 1.69 12.51
CA VAL A 289 -15.04 1.87 13.91
C VAL A 289 -16.41 2.54 14.02
N GLY A 290 -17.05 2.90 12.89
CA GLY A 290 -18.39 3.47 12.84
C GLY A 290 -18.45 5.00 12.86
N ASP A 291 -17.33 5.71 12.91
CA ASP A 291 -17.26 7.18 12.76
C ASP A 291 -17.26 7.57 11.28
N GLN A 292 -18.46 7.64 10.72
CA GLN A 292 -18.64 7.94 9.30
C GLN A 292 -18.32 9.40 8.95
N ASP A 293 -18.67 10.32 9.83
CA ASP A 293 -18.47 11.76 9.59
C ASP A 293 -16.97 12.10 9.63
N GLY A 294 -16.25 11.59 10.62
CA GLY A 294 -14.79 11.68 10.69
C GLY A 294 -14.11 11.06 9.47
N GLY A 295 -14.60 9.90 9.03
CA GLY A 295 -14.11 9.25 7.82
C GLY A 295 -14.28 10.09 6.55
N ILE A 296 -15.46 10.73 6.38
CA ILE A 296 -15.72 11.65 5.25
C ILE A 296 -14.78 12.85 5.32
N ALA A 297 -14.61 13.47 6.49
CA ALA A 297 -13.73 14.62 6.66
C ALA A 297 -12.28 14.28 6.28
N ALA A 298 -11.78 13.12 6.71
CA ALA A 298 -10.44 12.63 6.38
C ALA A 298 -10.28 12.40 4.86
N TYR A 299 -11.25 11.76 4.19
CA TYR A 299 -11.20 11.62 2.73
C TYR A 299 -11.27 12.95 2.00
N ARG A 300 -12.08 13.92 2.47
CA ARG A 300 -12.13 15.27 1.88
C ARG A 300 -10.78 15.96 1.95
N ARG A 301 -10.10 15.85 3.10
CA ARG A 301 -8.76 16.41 3.24
C ARG A 301 -7.75 15.74 2.30
N ALA A 302 -7.81 14.43 2.15
CA ALA A 302 -6.97 13.71 1.19
C ALA A 302 -7.23 14.13 -0.27
N ILE A 303 -8.49 14.42 -0.65
CA ILE A 303 -8.86 14.95 -1.97
C ILE A 303 -8.26 16.34 -2.20
N GLU A 304 -8.32 17.23 -1.21
CA GLU A 304 -7.70 18.55 -1.30
C GLU A 304 -6.19 18.47 -1.55
N LEU A 305 -5.52 17.56 -0.86
CA LEU A 305 -4.06 17.35 -0.98
C LEU A 305 -3.67 16.64 -2.28
N ARG A 306 -4.47 15.69 -2.76
CA ARG A 306 -4.22 14.91 -3.98
C ARG A 306 -5.48 14.77 -4.84
N PRO A 307 -5.91 15.85 -5.50
CA PRO A 307 -7.17 15.87 -6.23
C PRO A 307 -7.24 14.91 -7.44
N ASN A 308 -6.09 14.46 -7.95
CA ASN A 308 -6.00 13.53 -9.07
C ASN A 308 -5.95 12.05 -8.65
N PHE A 309 -6.02 11.75 -7.34
CA PHE A 309 -6.01 10.39 -6.83
C PHE A 309 -7.43 9.84 -6.73
N GLY A 310 -7.86 9.12 -7.77
CA GLY A 310 -9.24 8.64 -7.93
C GLY A 310 -9.73 7.71 -6.83
N GLU A 311 -8.83 6.93 -6.20
CA GLU A 311 -9.17 5.98 -5.13
C GLU A 311 -9.88 6.65 -3.95
N THR A 312 -9.51 7.90 -3.62
CA THR A 312 -10.15 8.62 -2.51
C THR A 312 -11.62 8.95 -2.81
N TYR A 313 -11.92 9.33 -4.05
CA TYR A 313 -13.31 9.53 -4.49
C TYR A 313 -14.08 8.21 -4.49
N TYR A 314 -13.44 7.13 -4.94
CA TYR A 314 -14.06 5.81 -4.91
C TYR A 314 -14.32 5.32 -3.47
N SER A 315 -13.45 5.64 -2.52
CA SER A 315 -13.66 5.36 -1.11
C SER A 315 -14.89 6.07 -0.54
N LEU A 316 -15.14 7.35 -0.94
CA LEU A 316 -16.37 8.08 -0.65
C LEU A 316 -17.60 7.45 -1.33
N ALA A 317 -17.47 7.04 -2.61
CA ALA A 317 -18.54 6.37 -3.35
C ALA A 317 -18.99 5.06 -2.67
N ASN A 318 -18.08 4.36 -2.01
CA ASN A 318 -18.36 3.14 -1.26
C ASN A 318 -19.05 3.36 0.10
N LEU A 319 -19.21 4.62 0.54
CA LEU A 319 -20.03 4.95 1.70
C LEU A 319 -21.49 5.04 1.27
N LYS A 320 -22.32 4.12 1.76
CA LYS A 320 -23.73 3.97 1.30
C LYS A 320 -24.59 5.22 1.50
N THR A 321 -24.28 6.01 2.51
CA THR A 321 -25.03 7.23 2.89
C THR A 321 -24.46 8.50 2.30
N PHE A 322 -23.23 8.47 1.80
CA PHE A 322 -22.59 9.62 1.19
C PHE A 322 -23.20 9.95 -0.18
N ARG A 323 -23.32 11.25 -0.46
CA ARG A 323 -23.78 11.76 -1.76
C ARG A 323 -22.80 12.82 -2.25
N PHE A 324 -22.39 12.70 -3.51
CA PHE A 324 -21.54 13.68 -4.16
C PHE A 324 -22.32 14.96 -4.48
N THR A 325 -21.67 16.11 -4.33
CA THR A 325 -22.19 17.41 -4.78
C THR A 325 -22.02 17.57 -6.29
N GLU A 326 -22.70 18.57 -6.87
CA GLU A 326 -22.51 18.90 -8.29
C GLU A 326 -21.05 19.29 -8.59
N GLN A 327 -20.38 19.98 -7.67
CA GLN A 327 -18.97 20.33 -7.79
C GLN A 327 -18.05 19.10 -7.80
N ASP A 328 -18.37 18.08 -6.99
CA ASP A 328 -17.63 16.80 -7.03
C ASP A 328 -17.78 16.11 -8.37
N VAL A 329 -19.01 16.07 -8.92
CA VAL A 329 -19.31 15.45 -10.22
C VAL A 329 -18.55 16.16 -11.33
N GLU A 330 -18.56 17.49 -11.34
CA GLU A 330 -17.81 18.29 -12.32
C GLU A 330 -16.29 18.02 -12.20
N ALA A 331 -15.76 18.06 -10.98
CA ALA A 331 -14.36 17.81 -10.70
C ALA A 331 -13.91 16.40 -11.14
N MET A 332 -14.71 15.38 -10.88
CA MET A 332 -14.42 14.00 -11.32
C MET A 332 -14.50 13.88 -12.84
N SER A 333 -15.48 14.53 -13.48
CA SER A 333 -15.66 14.50 -14.94
C SER A 333 -14.48 15.13 -15.68
N GLN A 334 -13.98 16.27 -15.20
CA GLN A 334 -12.78 16.93 -15.75
C GLN A 334 -11.54 16.05 -15.64
N ARG A 335 -11.37 15.33 -14.50
CA ARG A 335 -10.24 14.43 -14.28
C ARG A 335 -10.35 13.16 -15.12
N LEU A 336 -11.54 12.60 -15.25
CA LEU A 336 -11.79 11.43 -16.10
C LEU A 336 -11.43 11.71 -17.56
N ALA A 337 -11.70 12.92 -18.06
CA ALA A 337 -11.36 13.36 -19.40
C ALA A 337 -9.85 13.56 -19.63
N ASN A 338 -9.06 13.66 -18.56
CA ASN A 338 -7.61 13.81 -18.68
C ASN A 338 -6.93 12.46 -18.90
N GLU A 339 -6.63 12.15 -20.16
CA GLU A 339 -5.97 10.90 -20.57
C GLU A 339 -4.52 10.76 -20.08
N SER A 340 -3.89 11.82 -19.60
CA SER A 340 -2.54 11.75 -19.03
C SER A 340 -2.51 11.14 -17.62
N LEU A 341 -3.67 11.02 -16.95
CA LEU A 341 -3.76 10.37 -15.65
C LEU A 341 -3.62 8.85 -15.77
N PRO A 342 -3.03 8.19 -14.75
CA PRO A 342 -2.99 6.74 -14.71
C PRO A 342 -4.37 6.12 -14.89
N VAL A 343 -4.44 5.02 -15.65
CA VAL A 343 -5.71 4.33 -15.96
C VAL A 343 -6.46 3.97 -14.68
N GLU A 344 -5.77 3.50 -13.63
CA GLU A 344 -6.39 3.19 -12.33
C GLU A 344 -7.12 4.38 -11.72
N CYS A 345 -6.54 5.58 -11.78
CA CYS A 345 -7.22 6.79 -11.30
C CYS A 345 -8.48 7.07 -12.11
N ARG A 346 -8.41 6.92 -13.44
CA ARG A 346 -9.56 7.11 -14.34
C ARG A 346 -10.65 6.07 -14.08
N VAL A 347 -10.29 4.82 -13.82
CA VAL A 347 -11.23 3.75 -13.42
C VAL A 347 -11.99 4.15 -12.15
N HIS A 348 -11.29 4.63 -11.13
CA HIS A 348 -11.91 5.06 -9.88
C HIS A 348 -12.84 6.27 -10.08
N PHE A 349 -12.46 7.26 -10.90
CA PHE A 349 -13.33 8.39 -11.22
C PHE A 349 -14.59 7.92 -11.95
N ALA A 350 -14.46 7.02 -12.92
CA ALA A 350 -15.61 6.51 -13.67
C ALA A 350 -16.59 5.72 -12.79
N PHE A 351 -16.11 4.82 -11.91
CA PHE A 351 -16.97 4.14 -10.92
C PHE A 351 -17.65 5.13 -9.96
N SER A 352 -16.92 6.16 -9.52
CA SER A 352 -17.48 7.18 -8.61
C SER A 352 -18.56 8.03 -9.29
N LEU A 353 -18.37 8.39 -10.55
CA LEU A 353 -19.37 9.08 -11.36
C LEU A 353 -20.59 8.19 -11.60
N GLY A 354 -20.39 6.90 -11.92
CA GLY A 354 -21.47 5.94 -12.04
C GLY A 354 -22.35 5.91 -10.78
N LYS A 355 -21.71 5.87 -9.60
CA LYS A 355 -22.41 5.93 -8.31
C LYS A 355 -23.12 7.28 -8.09
N ALA A 356 -22.47 8.40 -8.42
CA ALA A 356 -23.07 9.72 -8.28
C ALA A 356 -24.35 9.88 -9.12
N PHE A 357 -24.31 9.45 -10.39
CA PHE A 357 -25.47 9.48 -11.27
C PHE A 357 -26.56 8.47 -10.87
N GLU A 358 -26.19 7.29 -10.37
CA GLU A 358 -27.15 6.32 -9.81
C GLU A 358 -27.92 6.93 -8.63
N ASP A 359 -27.22 7.63 -7.72
CA ASP A 359 -27.85 8.32 -6.58
C ASP A 359 -28.81 9.44 -6.99
N GLN A 360 -28.51 10.10 -8.10
CA GLN A 360 -29.37 11.12 -8.72
C GLN A 360 -30.49 10.50 -9.59
N LYS A 361 -30.55 9.16 -9.72
CA LYS A 361 -31.49 8.41 -10.57
C LYS A 361 -31.31 8.68 -12.07
N HIS A 362 -30.16 9.15 -12.50
CA HIS A 362 -29.76 9.28 -13.89
C HIS A 362 -29.15 7.96 -14.37
N TYR A 363 -30.00 6.94 -14.52
CA TYR A 363 -29.57 5.55 -14.70
C TYR A 363 -28.79 5.30 -16.00
N ASP A 364 -29.12 5.97 -17.09
CA ASP A 364 -28.41 5.83 -18.36
C ASP A 364 -26.98 6.35 -18.23
N GLN A 365 -26.81 7.53 -17.67
CA GLN A 365 -25.48 8.10 -17.40
C GLN A 365 -24.68 7.25 -16.38
N ALA A 366 -25.36 6.73 -15.36
CA ALA A 366 -24.73 5.82 -14.40
C ALA A 366 -24.18 4.57 -15.08
N PHE A 367 -24.98 3.96 -15.97
CA PHE A 367 -24.56 2.77 -16.71
C PHE A 367 -23.40 3.07 -17.67
N GLU A 368 -23.44 4.18 -18.41
CA GLU A 368 -22.34 4.61 -19.29
C GLU A 368 -21.03 4.73 -18.53
N HIS A 369 -21.03 5.34 -17.33
CA HIS A 369 -19.82 5.49 -16.53
C HIS A 369 -19.36 4.18 -15.92
N TYR A 370 -20.27 3.30 -15.48
CA TYR A 370 -19.89 1.95 -15.04
C TYR A 370 -19.31 1.12 -16.19
N ALA A 371 -19.90 1.19 -17.39
CA ALA A 371 -19.39 0.50 -18.56
C ALA A 371 -17.99 1.00 -18.96
N LEU A 372 -17.78 2.32 -18.97
CA LEU A 372 -16.46 2.91 -19.21
C LEU A 372 -15.44 2.48 -18.17
N ALA A 373 -15.81 2.49 -16.89
CA ALA A 373 -14.92 2.07 -15.80
C ALA A 373 -14.48 0.62 -15.96
N ASN A 374 -15.44 -0.26 -16.25
CA ASN A 374 -15.18 -1.68 -16.48
C ASN A 374 -14.31 -1.90 -17.72
N GLN A 375 -14.59 -1.23 -18.83
CA GLN A 375 -13.76 -1.32 -20.04
C GLN A 375 -12.30 -0.90 -19.75
N LEU A 376 -12.10 0.29 -19.15
CA LEU A 376 -10.76 0.77 -18.80
C LEU A 376 -10.01 -0.22 -17.91
N HIS A 377 -10.69 -0.83 -16.94
CA HIS A 377 -10.05 -1.81 -16.07
C HIS A 377 -9.82 -3.14 -16.78
N ARG A 378 -10.78 -3.61 -17.60
CA ARG A 378 -10.67 -4.87 -18.35
C ARG A 378 -9.44 -4.90 -19.26
N ASP A 379 -9.10 -3.75 -19.85
CA ASP A 379 -7.92 -3.60 -20.70
C ASP A 379 -6.58 -3.72 -19.93
N THR A 380 -6.62 -3.61 -18.61
CA THR A 380 -5.41 -3.73 -17.75
C THR A 380 -5.21 -5.11 -17.15
N ILE A 381 -6.21 -6.00 -17.23
CA ILE A 381 -6.17 -7.31 -16.59
C ILE A 381 -6.17 -8.44 -17.62
N ALA A 382 -5.50 -9.53 -17.28
CA ALA A 382 -5.57 -10.78 -18.04
C ALA A 382 -6.67 -11.67 -17.46
N TYR A 383 -7.74 -11.88 -18.21
CA TYR A 383 -8.78 -12.87 -17.89
C TYR A 383 -9.15 -13.65 -19.14
N ASP A 384 -9.24 -14.96 -19.01
CA ASP A 384 -9.62 -15.87 -20.10
C ASP A 384 -10.80 -16.74 -19.62
N PRO A 385 -12.02 -16.48 -20.12
CA PRO A 385 -13.21 -17.25 -19.74
C PRO A 385 -13.10 -18.73 -20.13
N VAL A 386 -12.39 -19.05 -21.23
CA VAL A 386 -12.19 -20.43 -21.66
C VAL A 386 -11.34 -21.21 -20.66
N GLN A 387 -10.23 -20.61 -20.19
CA GLN A 387 -9.40 -21.25 -19.17
C GLN A 387 -10.16 -21.41 -17.86
N THR A 388 -10.99 -20.44 -17.47
CA THR A 388 -11.86 -20.52 -16.30
C THR A 388 -12.85 -21.69 -16.43
N GLY A 389 -13.53 -21.80 -17.58
CA GLY A 389 -14.44 -22.90 -17.87
C GLY A 389 -13.75 -24.26 -17.81
N VAL A 390 -12.56 -24.38 -18.41
CA VAL A 390 -11.74 -25.61 -18.36
C VAL A 390 -11.34 -25.95 -16.92
N ALA A 391 -11.00 -24.96 -16.09
CA ALA A 391 -10.67 -25.20 -14.68
C ALA A 391 -11.89 -25.74 -13.91
N HIS A 392 -13.06 -25.14 -14.09
CA HIS A 392 -14.31 -25.66 -13.48
C HIS A 392 -14.67 -27.06 -13.97
N GLU A 393 -14.47 -27.36 -15.26
CA GLU A 393 -14.71 -28.68 -15.80
C GLU A 393 -13.75 -29.72 -15.21
N ARG A 394 -12.47 -29.41 -15.04
CA ARG A 394 -11.49 -30.27 -14.35
C ARG A 394 -11.93 -30.58 -12.92
N MET A 395 -12.44 -29.58 -12.19
CA MET A 395 -12.98 -29.78 -10.84
C MET A 395 -14.15 -30.77 -10.86
N ARG A 396 -15.13 -30.58 -11.73
CA ARG A 396 -16.30 -31.47 -11.87
C ARG A 396 -15.91 -32.90 -12.25
N ASN A 397 -14.92 -33.04 -13.12
CA ASN A 397 -14.46 -34.35 -13.56
C ASN A 397 -13.75 -35.14 -12.44
N VAL A 398 -12.96 -34.48 -11.61
CA VAL A 398 -12.31 -35.12 -10.47
C VAL A 398 -13.31 -35.42 -9.35
N PHE A 399 -14.10 -34.45 -8.93
CA PHE A 399 -15.06 -34.60 -7.84
C PHE A 399 -16.43 -35.08 -8.36
N SER A 400 -16.40 -36.20 -9.08
CA SER A 400 -17.59 -36.86 -9.64
C SER A 400 -18.38 -37.64 -8.56
N ALA A 401 -19.58 -38.09 -8.91
CA ALA A 401 -20.38 -38.95 -8.04
C ALA A 401 -19.63 -40.27 -7.71
N ASP A 402 -18.92 -40.83 -8.68
CA ASP A 402 -18.11 -42.05 -8.50
C ASP A 402 -16.92 -41.81 -7.55
N TYR A 403 -16.31 -40.61 -7.62
CA TYR A 403 -15.26 -40.23 -6.66
C TYR A 403 -15.78 -40.28 -5.23
N PHE A 404 -16.93 -39.65 -4.95
CA PHE A 404 -17.51 -39.66 -3.61
C PHE A 404 -18.03 -41.06 -3.19
N ALA A 405 -18.56 -41.84 -4.10
CA ALA A 405 -19.02 -43.19 -3.79
C ALA A 405 -17.88 -44.14 -3.39
N ASN A 406 -16.65 -43.86 -3.84
CA ASN A 406 -15.45 -44.64 -3.51
C ASN A 406 -14.71 -44.11 -2.25
N GLN A 407 -15.17 -43.00 -1.63
CA GLN A 407 -14.60 -42.55 -0.37
C GLN A 407 -15.07 -43.43 0.78
N GLY A 408 -14.15 -43.78 1.68
CA GLY A 408 -14.51 -44.51 2.91
C GLY A 408 -15.32 -43.65 3.87
N PRO A 409 -16.13 -44.25 4.76
CA PRO A 409 -16.96 -43.51 5.72
C PRO A 409 -16.14 -42.67 6.72
N GLU A 410 -14.88 -43.01 6.92
CA GLU A 410 -13.92 -42.33 7.79
C GLU A 410 -13.00 -41.38 7.03
N SER A 411 -13.20 -41.22 5.70
CA SER A 411 -12.39 -40.32 4.90
C SER A 411 -12.62 -38.86 5.27
N GLY A 412 -11.55 -38.08 5.32
CA GLY A 412 -11.58 -36.67 5.72
C GLY A 412 -11.67 -36.44 7.24
N CYS A 413 -11.60 -35.19 7.64
CA CYS A 413 -11.80 -34.78 9.04
C CYS A 413 -13.30 -34.71 9.37
N GLN A 414 -13.73 -35.44 10.40
CA GLN A 414 -15.15 -35.64 10.73
C GLN A 414 -15.79 -34.47 11.46
N SER A 415 -15.10 -33.34 11.66
CA SER A 415 -15.68 -32.13 12.27
C SER A 415 -16.88 -31.63 11.48
N ALA A 416 -17.93 -31.24 12.19
CA ALA A 416 -19.15 -30.65 11.65
C ALA A 416 -19.27 -29.14 11.94
N ASP A 417 -18.22 -28.56 12.53
CA ASP A 417 -18.20 -27.16 12.97
C ASP A 417 -18.27 -26.13 11.84
N PRO A 418 -17.63 -26.36 10.65
CA PRO A 418 -17.61 -25.36 9.60
C PRO A 418 -18.95 -25.20 8.87
N ILE A 419 -19.33 -23.96 8.62
CA ILE A 419 -20.46 -23.57 7.77
C ILE A 419 -19.91 -22.70 6.65
N PHE A 420 -19.80 -23.25 5.45
CA PHE A 420 -19.34 -22.51 4.28
C PHE A 420 -20.49 -21.77 3.62
N ILE A 421 -20.33 -20.46 3.40
CA ILE A 421 -21.28 -19.64 2.64
C ILE A 421 -20.63 -19.30 1.30
N VAL A 422 -21.12 -19.93 0.25
CA VAL A 422 -20.58 -19.82 -1.11
C VAL A 422 -21.58 -19.15 -2.05
N GLY A 423 -21.16 -18.79 -3.25
CA GLY A 423 -22.01 -18.21 -4.29
C GLY A 423 -21.30 -17.13 -5.08
N LEU A 424 -22.04 -16.35 -5.87
CA LEU A 424 -21.47 -15.19 -6.55
C LEU A 424 -21.29 -14.03 -5.56
N PRO A 425 -20.26 -13.20 -5.67
CA PRO A 425 -20.20 -11.93 -4.96
C PRO A 425 -21.48 -11.10 -5.16
N ARG A 426 -21.87 -10.31 -4.17
CA ARG A 426 -23.11 -9.50 -4.17
C ARG A 426 -24.43 -10.29 -4.16
N SER A 427 -24.40 -11.58 -3.90
CA SER A 427 -25.60 -12.44 -3.74
C SER A 427 -26.31 -12.29 -2.38
N GLY A 428 -25.74 -11.52 -1.43
CA GLY A 428 -26.28 -11.37 -0.08
C GLY A 428 -25.60 -12.28 0.95
N SER A 429 -24.49 -12.92 0.61
CA SER A 429 -23.73 -13.82 1.47
C SER A 429 -23.35 -13.20 2.83
N THR A 430 -22.97 -11.92 2.86
CA THR A 430 -22.66 -11.19 4.10
C THR A 430 -23.89 -11.06 5.01
N LEU A 431 -25.08 -10.82 4.46
CA LEU A 431 -26.31 -10.77 5.27
C LEU A 431 -26.63 -12.13 5.87
N LEU A 432 -26.48 -13.20 5.10
CA LEU A 432 -26.66 -14.57 5.60
C LEU A 432 -25.67 -14.89 6.72
N GLU A 433 -24.42 -14.53 6.54
CA GLU A 433 -23.41 -14.67 7.60
C GLU A 433 -23.80 -13.93 8.87
N GLN A 434 -24.19 -12.65 8.78
CA GLN A 434 -24.61 -11.87 9.95
C GLN A 434 -25.84 -12.44 10.65
N ILE A 435 -26.80 -12.99 9.89
CA ILE A 435 -27.96 -13.68 10.47
C ILE A 435 -27.50 -14.90 11.26
N LEU A 436 -26.62 -15.74 10.70
CA LEU A 436 -26.09 -16.91 11.39
C LEU A 436 -25.25 -16.53 12.62
N ALA A 437 -24.36 -15.55 12.47
CA ALA A 437 -23.48 -15.08 13.53
C ALA A 437 -24.22 -14.34 14.66
N SER A 438 -25.48 -13.96 14.47
CA SER A 438 -26.33 -13.46 15.56
C SER A 438 -26.75 -14.55 16.57
N HIS A 439 -26.56 -15.83 16.22
CA HIS A 439 -26.85 -16.94 17.09
C HIS A 439 -25.67 -17.28 17.99
N SER A 440 -25.89 -17.50 19.27
CA SER A 440 -24.84 -17.76 20.27
C SER A 440 -24.00 -19.02 20.05
N LEU A 441 -24.43 -19.93 19.19
CA LEU A 441 -23.69 -21.15 18.82
C LEU A 441 -22.83 -20.97 17.54
N VAL A 442 -22.78 -19.80 16.94
CA VAL A 442 -22.12 -19.58 15.67
C VAL A 442 -21.16 -18.37 15.77
N ASP A 443 -19.89 -18.61 15.56
CA ASP A 443 -18.90 -17.55 15.37
C ASP A 443 -18.94 -17.08 13.92
N GLY A 444 -19.16 -15.78 13.70
CA GLY A 444 -18.95 -15.14 12.41
C GLY A 444 -17.46 -14.90 12.20
N THR A 445 -16.93 -15.28 11.03
CA THR A 445 -15.53 -15.00 10.72
C THR A 445 -15.42 -13.95 9.59
N SER A 446 -14.86 -14.31 8.45
CA SER A 446 -14.67 -13.42 7.32
C SER A 446 -14.52 -14.23 6.02
N GLU A 447 -14.00 -13.60 4.97
CA GLU A 447 -13.59 -14.28 3.75
C GLU A 447 -12.21 -14.93 3.98
N LEU A 448 -12.22 -16.25 4.30
CA LEU A 448 -10.99 -16.98 4.62
C LEU A 448 -10.37 -17.58 3.36
N PRO A 449 -9.09 -17.29 3.06
CA PRO A 449 -8.40 -17.80 1.86
C PRO A 449 -7.91 -19.25 2.02
N ASP A 450 -8.03 -19.83 3.21
CA ASP A 450 -7.37 -21.07 3.62
C ASP A 450 -7.69 -22.26 2.71
N ILE A 451 -8.95 -22.43 2.29
CA ILE A 451 -9.33 -23.52 1.36
C ILE A 451 -8.58 -23.42 0.03
N SER A 452 -8.56 -22.24 -0.57
CA SER A 452 -7.87 -22.04 -1.86
C SER A 452 -6.35 -22.18 -1.72
N MET A 453 -5.77 -21.70 -0.62
CA MET A 453 -4.33 -21.81 -0.33
C MET A 453 -3.91 -23.27 -0.14
N ILE A 454 -4.65 -24.05 0.64
CA ILE A 454 -4.40 -25.47 0.84
C ILE A 454 -4.50 -26.21 -0.50
N ALA A 455 -5.55 -25.96 -1.29
CA ALA A 455 -5.74 -26.59 -2.60
C ALA A 455 -4.61 -26.28 -3.57
N GLN A 456 -4.19 -25.01 -3.68
CA GLN A 456 -3.12 -24.57 -4.58
C GLN A 456 -1.74 -25.14 -4.18
N GLY A 457 -1.51 -25.37 -2.90
CA GLY A 457 -0.27 -25.99 -2.40
C GLY A 457 -0.17 -27.49 -2.67
N LEU A 458 -1.26 -28.15 -3.13
CA LEU A 458 -1.27 -29.59 -3.34
C LEU A 458 -0.57 -29.99 -4.64
N THR A 459 0.49 -30.78 -4.48
CA THR A 459 1.20 -31.45 -5.58
C THR A 459 1.51 -32.88 -5.18
N GLN A 460 1.21 -33.83 -6.02
CA GLN A 460 1.56 -35.22 -5.77
C GLN A 460 3.06 -35.47 -6.03
N PRO A 461 3.88 -35.79 -5.00
CA PRO A 461 5.33 -35.88 -5.15
C PRO A 461 5.81 -36.94 -6.14
N ARG A 462 5.04 -38.02 -6.33
CA ARG A 462 5.42 -39.13 -7.20
C ARG A 462 5.08 -38.93 -8.67
N SER A 463 3.92 -38.33 -8.97
CA SER A 463 3.45 -38.11 -10.34
C SER A 463 3.68 -36.67 -10.82
N GLY A 464 3.97 -35.73 -9.93
CA GLY A 464 4.01 -34.30 -10.23
C GLY A 464 2.64 -33.72 -10.55
N GLN A 465 1.55 -34.45 -10.34
CA GLN A 465 0.20 -33.95 -10.55
C GLN A 465 -0.13 -32.90 -9.53
N ILE A 466 -0.71 -31.82 -10.00
CA ILE A 466 -1.21 -30.70 -9.17
C ILE A 466 -2.71 -30.83 -8.92
N PHE A 467 -3.24 -30.04 -8.02
CA PHE A 467 -4.68 -29.94 -7.78
C PHE A 467 -5.44 -29.48 -9.06
N PRO A 468 -6.63 -30.05 -9.38
CA PRO A 468 -7.35 -31.07 -8.61
C PRO A 468 -6.99 -32.54 -8.93
N GLN A 469 -6.22 -32.81 -9.97
CA GLN A 469 -5.95 -34.17 -10.45
C GLN A 469 -5.25 -35.04 -9.39
N CYS A 470 -4.40 -34.47 -8.55
CA CYS A 470 -3.72 -35.21 -7.49
C CYS A 470 -4.66 -35.83 -6.45
N MET A 471 -5.91 -35.35 -6.36
CA MET A 471 -6.88 -35.80 -5.34
C MET A 471 -7.24 -37.29 -5.48
N SER A 472 -7.23 -37.83 -6.71
CA SER A 472 -7.54 -39.25 -6.96
C SER A 472 -6.53 -40.20 -6.34
N ASP A 473 -5.30 -39.72 -6.10
CA ASP A 473 -4.18 -40.56 -5.66
C ASP A 473 -3.78 -40.30 -4.20
N LEU A 474 -4.51 -39.42 -3.51
CA LEU A 474 -4.23 -39.10 -2.10
C LEU A 474 -4.75 -40.23 -1.19
N ARG A 475 -3.94 -40.56 -0.19
CA ARG A 475 -4.35 -41.48 0.87
C ARG A 475 -5.36 -40.81 1.82
N GLU A 476 -6.27 -41.59 2.38
CA GLU A 476 -7.28 -41.12 3.35
C GLU A 476 -6.65 -40.37 4.53
N SER A 477 -5.46 -40.79 5.01
CA SER A 477 -4.75 -40.08 6.09
C SER A 477 -4.38 -38.66 5.69
N VAL A 478 -3.91 -38.45 4.44
CA VAL A 478 -3.55 -37.12 3.93
C VAL A 478 -4.80 -36.26 3.77
N ILE A 479 -5.89 -36.83 3.26
CA ILE A 479 -7.17 -36.14 3.11
C ILE A 479 -7.67 -35.65 4.50
N ARG A 480 -7.54 -36.48 5.54
CA ARG A 480 -7.88 -36.11 6.92
C ARG A 480 -6.97 -35.00 7.44
N GLU A 481 -5.66 -35.12 7.24
CA GLU A 481 -4.68 -34.10 7.65
C GLU A 481 -4.97 -32.74 7.03
N LEU A 482 -5.42 -32.68 5.76
CA LEU A 482 -5.81 -31.41 5.11
C LEU A 482 -7.02 -30.77 5.79
N GLY A 483 -8.01 -31.55 6.20
CA GLY A 483 -9.16 -31.04 6.97
C GLY A 483 -8.75 -30.53 8.35
N GLU A 484 -7.87 -31.26 9.04
CA GLU A 484 -7.30 -30.85 10.32
C GLU A 484 -6.45 -29.57 10.19
N GLN A 485 -5.65 -29.48 9.10
CA GLN A 485 -4.88 -28.27 8.78
C GLN A 485 -5.79 -27.05 8.61
N TYR A 486 -6.88 -27.16 7.85
CA TYR A 486 -7.85 -26.09 7.70
C TYR A 486 -8.41 -25.64 9.04
N LEU A 487 -8.84 -26.58 9.90
CA LEU A 487 -9.37 -26.27 11.22
C LEU A 487 -8.33 -25.59 12.13
N ALA A 488 -7.08 -25.99 12.05
CA ALA A 488 -5.99 -25.40 12.83
C ALA A 488 -5.67 -23.96 12.35
N GLN A 489 -5.55 -23.75 11.05
CA GLN A 489 -5.23 -22.44 10.47
C GLN A 489 -6.32 -21.40 10.74
N THR A 490 -7.60 -21.82 10.63
CA THR A 490 -8.74 -20.93 10.86
C THR A 490 -9.05 -20.71 12.35
N ARG A 491 -8.41 -21.44 13.28
CA ARG A 491 -8.68 -21.34 14.72
C ARG A 491 -8.53 -19.92 15.27
N ARG A 492 -7.58 -19.16 14.75
CA ARG A 492 -7.32 -17.75 15.14
C ARG A 492 -8.49 -16.79 14.85
N HIS A 493 -9.38 -17.14 13.93
CA HIS A 493 -10.53 -16.33 13.53
C HIS A 493 -11.83 -16.68 14.28
N ARG A 494 -11.79 -17.65 15.18
CA ARG A 494 -12.96 -18.19 15.88
C ARG A 494 -12.91 -17.91 17.36
N GLY A 495 -14.08 -17.68 17.96
CA GLY A 495 -14.28 -17.65 19.41
C GLY A 495 -14.43 -19.05 20.01
N HIS A 496 -15.50 -19.26 20.77
CA HIS A 496 -15.77 -20.51 21.49
C HIS A 496 -17.12 -21.16 21.11
N ALA A 497 -17.78 -20.67 20.06
CA ALA A 497 -19.04 -21.24 19.60
C ALA A 497 -18.85 -22.65 19.01
N ALA A 498 -19.93 -23.43 18.98
CA ALA A 498 -19.91 -24.79 18.46
C ALA A 498 -19.74 -24.87 16.95
N PHE A 499 -20.10 -23.81 16.24
CA PHE A 499 -19.99 -23.67 14.79
C PHE A 499 -19.30 -22.36 14.43
N PHE A 500 -18.76 -22.28 13.23
CA PHE A 500 -18.25 -21.02 12.68
C PHE A 500 -18.56 -20.93 11.18
N THR A 501 -18.70 -19.71 10.70
CA THR A 501 -18.86 -19.45 9.25
C THR A 501 -17.51 -19.29 8.56
N ASP A 502 -17.41 -19.72 7.31
CA ASP A 502 -16.40 -19.30 6.34
C ASP A 502 -17.18 -18.72 5.15
N LYS A 503 -17.22 -17.40 5.08
CA LYS A 503 -18.00 -16.72 4.05
C LYS A 503 -17.05 -16.24 2.94
N MET A 504 -16.54 -17.18 2.16
CA MET A 504 -15.77 -16.91 0.95
C MET A 504 -16.63 -17.31 -0.27
N PRO A 505 -17.26 -16.35 -0.96
CA PRO A 505 -18.14 -16.65 -2.10
C PRO A 505 -17.48 -17.57 -3.12
N ASN A 506 -16.22 -17.32 -3.48
CA ASN A 506 -15.47 -18.08 -4.47
C ASN A 506 -15.17 -19.53 -4.07
N ASN A 507 -15.40 -19.92 -2.82
CA ASN A 507 -15.29 -21.32 -2.38
C ASN A 507 -16.33 -22.23 -3.06
N PHE A 508 -17.29 -21.70 -3.85
CA PHE A 508 -18.18 -22.52 -4.68
C PHE A 508 -17.39 -23.43 -5.64
N ALA A 509 -16.27 -22.95 -6.18
CA ALA A 509 -15.41 -23.73 -7.07
C ALA A 509 -14.73 -24.90 -6.32
N TYR A 510 -14.58 -24.83 -5.02
CA TYR A 510 -13.90 -25.82 -4.17
C TYR A 510 -14.87 -26.69 -3.37
N VAL A 511 -16.18 -26.66 -3.63
CA VAL A 511 -17.18 -27.47 -2.89
C VAL A 511 -16.84 -28.94 -2.87
N GLY A 512 -16.36 -29.50 -3.99
CA GLY A 512 -15.92 -30.89 -4.07
C GLY A 512 -14.71 -31.17 -3.15
N PHE A 513 -13.75 -30.28 -3.13
CA PHE A 513 -12.58 -30.38 -2.24
C PHE A 513 -12.99 -30.25 -0.77
N ILE A 514 -13.82 -29.26 -0.42
CA ILE A 514 -14.35 -29.06 0.93
C ILE A 514 -15.05 -30.32 1.41
N LYS A 515 -15.94 -30.90 0.60
CA LYS A 515 -16.68 -32.11 0.97
C LYS A 515 -15.79 -33.34 1.07
N THR A 516 -14.62 -33.34 0.43
CA THR A 516 -13.63 -34.40 0.56
C THR A 516 -12.87 -34.32 1.88
N ILE A 517 -12.35 -33.12 2.25
CA ILE A 517 -11.53 -32.96 3.45
C ILE A 517 -12.35 -32.76 4.73
N LEU A 518 -13.60 -32.27 4.61
CA LEU A 518 -14.55 -31.95 5.68
C LEU A 518 -15.95 -32.48 5.32
N PRO A 519 -16.18 -33.79 5.30
CA PRO A 519 -17.42 -34.39 4.78
C PRO A 519 -18.68 -33.94 5.53
N ASN A 520 -18.57 -33.58 6.81
CA ASN A 520 -19.69 -33.14 7.65
C ASN A 520 -19.89 -31.61 7.66
N ALA A 521 -19.02 -30.84 6.99
CA ALA A 521 -19.19 -29.40 6.85
C ALA A 521 -20.52 -29.05 6.17
N LYS A 522 -21.16 -27.98 6.63
CA LYS A 522 -22.38 -27.45 6.04
C LYS A 522 -22.03 -26.46 4.94
N ILE A 523 -22.78 -26.51 3.83
CA ILE A 523 -22.58 -25.58 2.71
C ILE A 523 -23.90 -24.88 2.44
N ILE A 524 -23.86 -23.55 2.41
CA ILE A 524 -24.98 -22.68 2.06
C ILE A 524 -24.62 -21.99 0.76
N ASP A 525 -25.37 -22.26 -0.30
CA ASP A 525 -25.25 -21.60 -1.59
C ASP A 525 -26.15 -20.34 -1.62
N ALA A 526 -25.52 -19.19 -1.50
CA ALA A 526 -26.18 -17.89 -1.48
C ALA A 526 -26.55 -17.45 -2.91
N ARG A 527 -27.81 -17.58 -3.28
CA ARG A 527 -28.31 -17.20 -4.61
C ARG A 527 -29.24 -15.99 -4.56
N ARG A 528 -29.14 -15.17 -5.58
CA ARG A 528 -30.00 -14.03 -5.83
C ARG A 528 -30.43 -14.08 -7.30
N HIS A 529 -31.40 -13.24 -7.71
CA HIS A 529 -31.76 -13.14 -9.12
C HIS A 529 -30.51 -12.83 -9.98
N PRO A 530 -30.28 -13.54 -11.10
CA PRO A 530 -29.08 -13.40 -11.92
C PRO A 530 -28.73 -11.96 -12.26
N MET A 531 -29.71 -11.19 -12.76
CA MET A 531 -29.53 -9.79 -13.13
C MET A 531 -29.09 -8.93 -11.94
N ASP A 532 -29.66 -9.16 -10.75
CA ASP A 532 -29.28 -8.41 -9.56
C ASP A 532 -27.85 -8.72 -9.09
N SER A 533 -27.45 -9.99 -9.16
CA SER A 533 -26.09 -10.41 -8.76
C SER A 533 -25.07 -9.91 -9.79
N CYS A 534 -25.31 -10.15 -11.07
CA CYS A 534 -24.41 -9.75 -12.15
C CYS A 534 -24.26 -8.21 -12.22
N PHE A 535 -25.37 -7.47 -12.22
CA PHE A 535 -25.28 -6.02 -12.21
C PHE A 535 -24.66 -5.48 -10.92
N GLY A 536 -24.95 -6.13 -9.78
CA GLY A 536 -24.31 -5.81 -8.50
C GLY A 536 -22.79 -6.00 -8.53
N CYS A 537 -22.27 -6.98 -9.28
CA CYS A 537 -20.84 -7.16 -9.53
C CYS A 537 -20.31 -6.14 -10.52
N PHE A 538 -20.99 -5.90 -11.63
CA PHE A 538 -20.56 -5.00 -12.69
C PHE A 538 -20.36 -3.55 -12.23
N LYS A 539 -21.16 -3.07 -11.30
CA LYS A 539 -21.03 -1.73 -10.72
C LYS A 539 -20.06 -1.62 -9.55
N GLN A 540 -19.27 -2.67 -9.29
CA GLN A 540 -18.31 -2.71 -8.19
C GLN A 540 -16.88 -2.88 -8.72
N HIS A 541 -15.99 -1.99 -8.35
CA HIS A 541 -14.55 -2.24 -8.50
C HIS A 541 -14.06 -3.09 -7.35
N PHE A 542 -13.62 -4.31 -7.66
CA PHE A 542 -13.09 -5.24 -6.67
C PHE A 542 -11.58 -5.05 -6.50
N ALA A 543 -11.08 -5.09 -5.27
CA ALA A 543 -9.66 -4.90 -4.99
C ALA A 543 -8.80 -6.04 -5.57
N LYS A 544 -9.28 -7.29 -5.52
CA LYS A 544 -8.60 -8.50 -6.03
C LYS A 544 -9.63 -9.57 -6.44
N GLY A 545 -9.25 -10.42 -7.38
CA GLY A 545 -9.82 -11.76 -7.54
C GLY A 545 -11.12 -11.91 -8.32
N GLN A 546 -11.79 -10.85 -8.75
CA GLN A 546 -13.08 -10.94 -9.47
C GLN A 546 -12.94 -10.49 -10.93
N THR A 547 -11.96 -11.01 -11.63
CA THR A 547 -11.57 -10.56 -12.98
C THR A 547 -12.64 -10.75 -14.05
N PHE A 548 -13.57 -11.66 -13.85
CA PHE A 548 -14.70 -11.94 -14.75
C PHE A 548 -15.81 -10.89 -14.70
N THR A 549 -15.77 -9.93 -13.75
CA THR A 549 -16.89 -8.99 -13.52
C THR A 549 -16.85 -7.74 -14.40
N TYR A 550 -15.76 -7.53 -15.13
CA TYR A 550 -15.49 -6.30 -15.87
C TYR A 550 -15.96 -6.32 -17.33
N ASP A 551 -16.59 -7.39 -17.76
CA ASP A 551 -17.29 -7.52 -19.04
C ASP A 551 -18.63 -8.23 -18.82
N LEU A 552 -19.70 -7.77 -19.48
CA LEU A 552 -21.05 -8.30 -19.25
C LEU A 552 -21.23 -9.72 -19.81
N PHE A 553 -20.56 -10.04 -20.93
CA PHE A 553 -20.61 -11.39 -21.50
C PHE A 553 -19.84 -12.38 -20.65
N GLU A 554 -18.61 -12.02 -20.27
CA GLU A 554 -17.76 -12.86 -19.40
C GLU A 554 -18.43 -13.10 -18.04
N LEU A 555 -19.07 -12.07 -17.47
CA LEU A 555 -19.84 -12.17 -16.25
C LEU A 555 -21.06 -13.08 -16.39
N GLY A 556 -21.77 -12.99 -17.53
CA GLY A 556 -22.90 -13.87 -17.82
C GLY A 556 -22.48 -15.34 -18.03
N GLU A 557 -21.38 -15.58 -18.71
CA GLU A 557 -20.80 -16.93 -18.89
C GLU A 557 -20.33 -17.53 -17.56
N PHE A 558 -19.72 -16.71 -16.70
CA PHE A 558 -19.25 -17.16 -15.39
C PHE A 558 -20.42 -17.53 -14.47
N TYR A 559 -21.54 -16.76 -14.49
CA TYR A 559 -22.76 -17.04 -13.70
C TYR A 559 -23.41 -18.35 -14.10
#